data_f72309d524b8561f9e09ecc6185a4f41
#
_entry.id   f72309d524b8561f9e09ecc6185a4f41
#
_cell.length_a   1.000
_cell.length_b   1.000
_cell.length_c   1.000
_cell.angle_alpha   90.00
_cell.angle_beta   90.00
_cell.angle_gamma   90.00
#
_symmetry.space_group_name_H-M   'P 1'
#
loop_
_entity.id
_entity.type
_entity.pdbx_description
1 polymer ?
#
loop_
_entity_poly.entity_id
_entity_poly.type
_entity_poly.pdbx_seq_one_letter_code
_entity_poly.pdbx_strand_id
1 'polypeptide(L)'
;ANTMQSELYAVYGASGYGREVMPLARQQLAQAGVAPDRLVFVDDAPGPAQINGQRLLTYAQFLAEPAAARHAVLAIASGGVREKLAQRCTQDGVHAWGVTAANVVRMDAVALGEGVILSPFVTLTSNIRIGRHFHGNIYSYVAHDCVIGDFVTFAPGVMCNGNIVVEDHAYIGTGAVIKQGQPGNPLVIGRGAV
;
A
#
# COMPACT_ATOMS: atom_id res chain seq x y z
N ALA A 1 18.22 -9.50 -31.71
CA ALA A 1 18.04 -8.33 -30.84
C ALA A 1 17.56 -8.81 -29.47
N ASN A 2 18.41 -8.71 -28.48
CA ASN A 2 18.06 -9.02 -27.11
C ASN A 2 17.04 -7.96 -26.65
N THR A 3 15.75 -8.29 -26.77
CA THR A 3 14.72 -7.50 -26.10
C THR A 3 14.93 -7.70 -24.61
N MET A 4 15.52 -6.72 -23.94
CA MET A 4 15.56 -6.70 -22.47
C MET A 4 14.13 -6.88 -22.00
N GLN A 5 13.89 -7.97 -21.25
CA GLN A 5 12.60 -8.21 -20.66
C GLN A 5 12.29 -7.07 -19.70
N SER A 6 11.12 -6.46 -19.84
CA SER A 6 10.70 -5.35 -18.98
C SER A 6 10.33 -5.85 -17.59
N GLU A 7 10.29 -4.94 -16.63
CA GLU A 7 9.84 -5.20 -15.28
C GLU A 7 8.34 -5.56 -15.26
N LEU A 8 7.95 -6.39 -14.32
CA LEU A 8 6.57 -6.83 -14.12
C LEU A 8 6.07 -6.36 -12.75
N TYR A 9 4.90 -5.77 -12.73
CA TYR A 9 4.29 -5.20 -11.52
C TYR A 9 2.98 -5.93 -11.20
N ALA A 10 2.74 -6.16 -9.92
CA ALA A 10 1.51 -6.77 -9.44
C ALA A 10 0.79 -5.92 -8.40
N VAL A 11 -0.52 -5.87 -8.50
CA VAL A 11 -1.40 -5.61 -7.36
C VAL A 11 -1.77 -6.97 -6.78
N TYR A 12 -1.25 -7.27 -5.62
CA TYR A 12 -1.52 -8.55 -4.94
C TYR A 12 -2.78 -8.42 -4.11
N GLY A 13 -3.82 -9.13 -4.52
CA GLY A 13 -5.18 -9.02 -4.04
C GLY A 13 -6.10 -8.50 -5.13
N ALA A 14 -7.11 -9.30 -5.50
CA ALA A 14 -8.03 -8.98 -6.59
C ALA A 14 -9.48 -8.81 -6.12
N SER A 15 -9.69 -8.67 -4.81
CA SER A 15 -11.00 -8.36 -4.23
C SER A 15 -11.29 -6.86 -4.30
N GLY A 16 -12.26 -6.37 -3.54
CA GLY A 16 -12.69 -4.97 -3.59
C GLY A 16 -11.54 -3.97 -3.48
N TYR A 17 -10.71 -4.13 -2.48
CA TYR A 17 -9.60 -3.20 -2.28
C TYR A 17 -8.55 -3.27 -3.39
N GLY A 18 -8.20 -4.47 -3.85
CA GLY A 18 -7.30 -4.61 -5.00
C GLY A 18 -7.83 -3.92 -6.25
N ARG A 19 -9.14 -3.95 -6.48
CA ARG A 19 -9.78 -3.25 -7.60
C ARG A 19 -9.80 -1.74 -7.42
N GLU A 20 -9.73 -1.24 -6.19
CA GLU A 20 -9.54 0.18 -5.91
C GLU A 20 -8.09 0.62 -6.14
N VAL A 21 -7.13 -0.22 -5.81
CA VAL A 21 -5.69 0.08 -5.97
C VAL A 21 -5.25 0.01 -7.43
N MET A 22 -5.78 -0.93 -8.21
CA MET A 22 -5.36 -1.16 -9.60
C MET A 22 -5.39 0.09 -10.49
N PRO A 23 -6.46 0.90 -10.53
CA PRO A 23 -6.43 2.11 -11.36
C PRO A 23 -5.38 3.13 -10.91
N LEU A 24 -5.07 3.21 -9.62
CA LEU A 24 -4.02 4.08 -9.10
C LEU A 24 -2.64 3.60 -9.55
N ALA A 25 -2.41 2.30 -9.47
CA ALA A 25 -1.20 1.64 -9.94
C ALA A 25 -1.00 1.86 -11.44
N ARG A 26 -2.06 1.69 -12.21
CA ARG A 26 -2.03 1.90 -13.67
C ARG A 26 -1.65 3.34 -14.02
N GLN A 27 -2.24 4.30 -13.36
CA GLN A 27 -1.92 5.71 -13.57
C GLN A 27 -0.47 6.03 -13.21
N GLN A 28 0.00 5.54 -12.08
CA GLN A 28 1.38 5.75 -11.62
C GLN A 28 2.39 5.17 -12.62
N LEU A 29 2.16 3.95 -13.11
CA LEU A 29 3.03 3.31 -14.09
C LEU A 29 2.97 3.97 -15.46
N ALA A 30 1.81 4.44 -15.89
CA ALA A 30 1.68 5.18 -17.14
C ALA A 30 2.56 6.44 -17.14
N GLN A 31 2.60 7.16 -16.02
CA GLN A 31 3.47 8.32 -15.86
C GLN A 31 4.96 7.95 -15.88
N ALA A 32 5.30 6.75 -15.47
CA ALA A 32 6.67 6.22 -15.53
C ALA A 32 7.03 5.56 -16.87
N GLY A 33 6.10 5.56 -17.83
CA GLY A 33 6.34 4.99 -19.16
C GLY A 33 6.28 3.47 -19.21
N VAL A 34 5.66 2.82 -18.22
CA VAL A 34 5.50 1.37 -18.19
C VAL A 34 4.23 0.96 -18.93
N ALA A 35 4.37 -0.01 -19.84
CA ALA A 35 3.27 -0.49 -20.65
C ALA A 35 2.18 -1.18 -19.77
N PRO A 36 0.89 -1.01 -20.09
CA PRO A 36 -0.21 -1.53 -19.26
C PRO A 36 -0.22 -3.05 -19.09
N ASP A 37 0.30 -3.80 -20.07
CA ASP A 37 0.39 -5.25 -20.01
C ASP A 37 1.46 -5.76 -19.02
N ARG A 38 2.29 -4.86 -18.50
CA ARG A 38 3.27 -5.16 -17.45
C ARG A 38 2.73 -4.94 -16.04
N LEU A 39 1.43 -4.72 -15.88
CA LEU A 39 0.72 -4.62 -14.61
C LEU A 39 -0.38 -5.68 -14.57
N VAL A 40 -0.36 -6.51 -13.54
CA VAL A 40 -1.30 -7.63 -13.38
C VAL A 40 -1.89 -7.64 -11.98
N PHE A 41 -3.07 -8.25 -11.84
CA PHE A 41 -3.51 -8.73 -10.54
C PHE A 41 -2.83 -10.06 -10.20
N VAL A 42 -2.51 -10.26 -8.94
CA VAL A 42 -2.13 -11.57 -8.39
C VAL A 42 -3.09 -11.92 -7.27
N ASP A 43 -3.61 -13.12 -7.30
CA ASP A 43 -4.44 -13.64 -6.21
C ASP A 43 -4.21 -15.14 -6.07
N ASP A 44 -4.24 -15.62 -4.82
CA ASP A 44 -4.09 -17.04 -4.54
C ASP A 44 -5.40 -17.82 -4.78
N ALA A 45 -6.54 -17.12 -4.80
CA ALA A 45 -7.83 -17.72 -5.13
C ALA A 45 -8.03 -17.80 -6.65
N PRO A 46 -8.66 -18.88 -7.15
CA PRO A 46 -8.98 -18.99 -8.57
C PRO A 46 -9.99 -17.90 -8.97
N GLY A 47 -9.85 -17.42 -10.20
CA GLY A 47 -10.72 -16.39 -10.74
C GLY A 47 -10.69 -16.35 -12.27
N PRO A 48 -11.36 -15.37 -12.89
CA PRO A 48 -11.37 -15.19 -14.33
C PRO A 48 -9.97 -14.84 -14.86
N ALA A 49 -9.78 -14.92 -16.17
CA ALA A 49 -8.50 -14.53 -16.77
C ALA A 49 -8.18 -13.05 -16.67
N GLN A 50 -9.21 -12.21 -16.58
CA GLN A 50 -9.09 -10.74 -16.47
C GLN A 50 -10.14 -10.17 -15.51
N ILE A 51 -9.76 -9.10 -14.82
CA ILE A 51 -10.65 -8.28 -14.01
C ILE A 51 -10.46 -6.83 -14.46
N ASN A 52 -11.54 -6.19 -14.86
CA ASN A 52 -11.52 -4.78 -15.32
C ASN A 52 -10.43 -4.52 -16.37
N GLY A 53 -10.19 -5.46 -17.25
CA GLY A 53 -9.21 -5.33 -18.34
C GLY A 53 -7.77 -5.65 -17.97
N GLN A 54 -7.47 -5.95 -16.71
CA GLN A 54 -6.14 -6.38 -16.28
C GLN A 54 -6.09 -7.88 -16.08
N ARG A 55 -4.99 -8.52 -16.52
CA ARG A 55 -4.80 -9.96 -16.34
C ARG A 55 -4.78 -10.33 -14.87
N LEU A 56 -5.35 -11.47 -14.53
CA LEU A 56 -5.27 -12.09 -13.20
C LEU A 56 -4.38 -13.32 -13.29
N LEU A 57 -3.31 -13.34 -12.51
CA LEU A 57 -2.38 -14.46 -12.40
C LEU A 57 -2.42 -15.03 -10.99
N THR A 58 -2.14 -16.33 -10.87
CA THR A 58 -1.72 -16.89 -9.59
C THR A 58 -0.32 -16.39 -9.26
N TYR A 59 0.08 -16.48 -8.01
CA TYR A 59 1.43 -16.10 -7.61
C TYR A 59 2.50 -16.92 -8.36
N ALA A 60 2.27 -18.22 -8.53
CA ALA A 60 3.18 -19.07 -9.29
C ALA A 60 3.31 -18.63 -10.75
N GLN A 61 2.21 -18.26 -11.40
CA GLN A 61 2.22 -17.74 -12.77
C GLN A 61 2.98 -16.40 -12.83
N PHE A 62 2.79 -15.54 -11.86
CA PHE A 62 3.52 -14.26 -11.75
C PHE A 62 5.03 -14.47 -11.66
N LEU A 63 5.47 -15.43 -10.84
CA LEU A 63 6.89 -15.76 -10.72
C LEU A 63 7.46 -16.42 -11.99
N ALA A 64 6.64 -17.14 -12.73
CA ALA A 64 7.05 -17.85 -13.95
C ALA A 64 7.08 -16.95 -15.19
N GLU A 65 6.36 -15.85 -15.19
CA GLU A 65 6.33 -14.94 -16.34
C GLU A 65 7.69 -14.25 -16.53
N PRO A 66 8.21 -14.19 -17.75
CA PRO A 66 9.50 -13.56 -18.02
C PRO A 66 9.51 -12.09 -17.63
N ALA A 67 10.48 -11.69 -16.81
CA ALA A 67 10.63 -10.30 -16.35
C ALA A 67 12.07 -10.06 -15.90
N ALA A 68 12.56 -8.83 -16.10
CA ALA A 68 13.86 -8.40 -15.61
C ALA A 68 13.86 -8.27 -14.07
N ALA A 69 12.75 -7.80 -13.53
CA ALA A 69 12.51 -7.71 -12.08
C ALA A 69 11.01 -7.74 -11.82
N ARG A 70 10.62 -8.12 -10.62
CA ARG A 70 9.21 -8.18 -10.19
C ARG A 70 8.98 -7.29 -8.99
N HIS A 71 7.83 -6.61 -9.00
CA HIS A 71 7.39 -5.69 -7.95
C HIS A 71 5.95 -6.01 -7.58
N ALA A 72 5.62 -5.95 -6.31
CA ALA A 72 4.26 -6.19 -5.84
C ALA A 72 3.86 -5.17 -4.78
N VAL A 73 2.66 -4.64 -4.91
CA VAL A 73 1.98 -3.88 -3.86
C VAL A 73 0.92 -4.78 -3.23
N LEU A 74 0.90 -4.85 -1.91
CA LEU A 74 0.04 -5.80 -1.19
C LEU A 74 -1.29 -5.16 -0.82
N ALA A 75 -2.30 -5.38 -1.64
CA ALA A 75 -3.65 -4.82 -1.47
C ALA A 75 -4.55 -5.78 -0.69
N ILE A 76 -4.09 -6.21 0.48
CA ILE A 76 -4.77 -7.13 1.39
C ILE A 76 -5.06 -6.40 2.71
N ALA A 77 -6.32 -6.34 3.12
CA ALA A 77 -6.74 -5.56 4.28
C ALA A 77 -6.17 -6.07 5.61
N SER A 78 -6.03 -7.37 5.78
CA SER A 78 -5.45 -7.94 7.00
C SER A 78 -3.95 -7.67 7.09
N GLY A 79 -3.52 -6.94 8.12
CA GLY A 79 -2.12 -6.64 8.36
C GLY A 79 -1.28 -7.89 8.58
N GLY A 80 -1.82 -8.91 9.27
CA GLY A 80 -1.12 -10.17 9.51
C GLY A 80 -0.91 -10.99 8.23
N VAL A 81 -1.91 -11.07 7.35
CA VAL A 81 -1.79 -11.71 6.05
C VAL A 81 -0.81 -10.93 5.17
N ARG A 82 -0.90 -9.61 5.20
CA ARG A 82 -0.01 -8.73 4.44
C ARG A 82 1.45 -8.92 4.82
N GLU A 83 1.74 -9.09 6.12
CA GLU A 83 3.10 -9.39 6.60
C GLU A 83 3.62 -10.72 6.07
N LYS A 84 2.81 -11.78 6.09
CA LYS A 84 3.19 -13.10 5.55
C LYS A 84 3.48 -13.02 4.07
N LEU A 85 2.69 -12.28 3.31
CA LEU A 85 2.91 -12.08 1.88
C LEU A 85 4.17 -11.26 1.63
N ALA A 86 4.44 -10.24 2.44
CA ALA A 86 5.68 -9.46 2.34
C ALA A 86 6.91 -10.33 2.54
N GLN A 87 6.90 -11.23 3.53
CA GLN A 87 7.98 -12.17 3.78
C GLN A 87 8.18 -13.11 2.59
N ARG A 88 7.09 -13.67 2.06
CA ARG A 88 7.14 -14.55 0.89
C ARG A 88 7.73 -13.83 -0.34
N CYS A 89 7.27 -12.64 -0.61
CA CYS A 89 7.79 -11.83 -1.72
C CYS A 89 9.28 -11.56 -1.57
N THR A 90 9.73 -11.20 -0.37
CA THR A 90 11.16 -10.97 -0.11
C THR A 90 11.98 -12.23 -0.37
N GLN A 91 11.52 -13.39 0.08
CA GLN A 91 12.19 -14.67 -0.14
C GLN A 91 12.30 -15.03 -1.62
N ASP A 92 11.29 -14.66 -2.41
CA ASP A 92 11.22 -14.96 -3.85
C ASP A 92 11.83 -13.85 -4.73
N GLY A 93 12.47 -12.85 -4.14
CA GLY A 93 13.09 -11.75 -4.87
C GLY A 93 12.11 -10.77 -5.50
N VAL A 94 10.88 -10.74 -5.04
CA VAL A 94 9.87 -9.76 -5.47
C VAL A 94 10.01 -8.50 -4.61
N HIS A 95 10.24 -7.38 -5.27
CA HIS A 95 10.43 -6.10 -4.58
C HIS A 95 9.10 -5.53 -4.09
N ALA A 96 9.10 -4.94 -2.90
CA ALA A 96 7.97 -4.17 -2.42
C ALA A 96 7.82 -2.90 -3.26
N TRP A 97 6.57 -2.55 -3.58
CA TRP A 97 6.25 -1.40 -4.40
C TRP A 97 5.12 -0.61 -3.78
N GLY A 98 5.28 0.70 -3.73
CA GLY A 98 4.27 1.61 -3.19
C GLY A 98 3.42 2.24 -4.28
N VAL A 99 2.15 2.49 -3.97
CA VAL A 99 1.20 3.12 -4.89
C VAL A 99 0.57 4.33 -4.21
N THR A 100 0.69 5.49 -4.86
CA THR A 100 0.15 6.76 -4.37
C THR A 100 -0.79 7.35 -5.42
N ALA A 101 -2.02 7.66 -5.02
CA ALA A 101 -2.97 8.35 -5.89
C ALA A 101 -2.46 9.75 -6.26
N ALA A 102 -2.79 10.20 -7.46
CA ALA A 102 -2.30 11.48 -7.99
C ALA A 102 -2.75 12.70 -7.17
N ASN A 103 -3.86 12.59 -6.45
CA ASN A 103 -4.43 13.68 -5.65
C ASN A 103 -4.14 13.56 -4.15
N VAL A 104 -3.16 12.77 -3.76
CA VAL A 104 -2.63 12.75 -2.39
C VAL A 104 -1.83 14.02 -2.16
N VAL A 105 -2.07 14.66 -1.04
CA VAL A 105 -1.26 15.80 -0.59
C VAL A 105 -0.23 15.30 0.41
N ARG A 106 1.01 15.64 0.17
CA ARG A 106 2.15 15.32 1.04
C ARG A 106 2.95 16.59 1.26
N MET A 107 3.06 17.02 2.52
CA MET A 107 3.76 18.25 2.87
C MET A 107 5.23 17.98 3.20
N ASP A 108 5.82 18.65 4.19
CA ASP A 108 7.25 18.60 4.44
C ASP A 108 7.66 17.47 5.40
N ALA A 109 8.86 16.94 5.18
CA ALA A 109 9.50 15.97 6.06
C ALA A 109 8.62 14.74 6.35
N VAL A 110 8.09 14.14 5.29
CA VAL A 110 7.31 12.89 5.35
C VAL A 110 8.16 11.75 4.83
N ALA A 111 8.46 10.78 5.68
CA ALA A 111 9.17 9.56 5.31
C ALA A 111 8.21 8.38 5.23
N LEU A 112 8.21 7.67 4.10
CA LEU A 112 7.38 6.49 3.86
C LEU A 112 8.26 5.25 3.79
N GLY A 113 7.83 4.17 4.46
CA GLY A 113 8.40 2.85 4.26
C GLY A 113 8.01 2.25 2.91
N GLU A 114 8.56 1.09 2.57
CA GLU A 114 8.24 0.38 1.34
C GLU A 114 6.80 -0.14 1.35
N GLY A 115 6.20 -0.29 0.17
CA GLY A 115 4.90 -0.93 0.01
C GLY A 115 3.70 -0.13 0.48
N VAL A 116 3.85 1.15 0.76
CA VAL A 116 2.77 2.02 1.24
C VAL A 116 1.75 2.27 0.13
N ILE A 117 0.46 2.20 0.48
CA ILE A 117 -0.64 2.58 -0.41
C ILE A 117 -1.32 3.81 0.16
N LEU A 118 -1.39 4.86 -0.64
CA LEU A 118 -2.11 6.09 -0.32
C LEU A 118 -3.21 6.29 -1.35
N SER A 119 -4.45 6.12 -0.90
CA SER A 119 -5.65 6.20 -1.73
C SER A 119 -6.05 7.66 -2.01
N PRO A 120 -7.00 7.91 -2.93
CA PRO A 120 -7.42 9.27 -3.26
C PRO A 120 -7.83 10.11 -2.06
N PHE A 121 -7.43 11.38 -2.09
CA PHE A 121 -7.75 12.39 -1.07
C PHE A 121 -7.12 12.15 0.30
N VAL A 122 -6.12 11.28 0.39
CA VAL A 122 -5.30 11.18 1.61
C VAL A 122 -4.42 12.42 1.72
N THR A 123 -4.29 12.94 2.94
CA THR A 123 -3.40 14.06 3.24
C THR A 123 -2.42 13.65 4.33
N LEU A 124 -1.14 13.81 4.04
CA LEU A 124 -0.06 13.69 5.01
C LEU A 124 0.52 15.09 5.22
N THR A 125 0.46 15.60 6.45
CA THR A 125 0.96 16.94 6.71
C THR A 125 2.48 16.92 6.86
N SER A 126 3.05 17.35 7.99
CA SER A 126 4.50 17.49 8.09
C SER A 126 5.10 16.76 9.29
N ASN A 127 6.37 16.34 9.14
CA ASN A 127 7.12 15.66 10.18
C ASN A 127 6.48 14.35 10.59
N ILE A 128 6.34 13.46 9.62
CA ILE A 128 5.64 12.18 9.75
C ILE A 128 6.58 11.05 9.33
N ARG A 129 6.55 9.96 10.06
CA ARG A 129 7.20 8.71 9.66
C ARG A 129 6.15 7.61 9.56
N ILE A 130 6.10 6.95 8.41
CA ILE A 130 5.17 5.85 8.14
C ILE A 130 5.98 4.63 7.79
N GLY A 131 5.69 3.53 8.46
CA GLY A 131 6.37 2.26 8.29
C GLY A 131 5.98 1.53 7.01
N ARG A 132 6.43 0.28 6.91
CA ARG A 132 6.25 -0.56 5.71
C ARG A 132 4.80 -1.00 5.57
N HIS A 133 4.35 -1.08 4.31
CA HIS A 133 3.05 -1.64 3.92
C HIS A 133 1.85 -1.01 4.64
N PHE A 134 1.94 0.27 4.93
CA PHE A 134 0.83 1.04 5.45
C PHE A 134 -0.26 1.22 4.38
N HIS A 135 -1.52 1.13 4.80
CA HIS A 135 -2.66 1.48 3.96
C HIS A 135 -3.35 2.73 4.50
N GLY A 136 -3.28 3.83 3.78
CA GLY A 136 -4.10 5.01 4.00
C GLY A 136 -5.27 5.00 3.02
N ASN A 137 -6.46 4.62 3.48
CA ASN A 137 -7.66 4.57 2.64
C ASN A 137 -8.20 5.97 2.35
N ILE A 138 -9.14 6.05 1.40
CA ILE A 138 -9.70 7.31 0.90
C ILE A 138 -10.09 8.26 2.03
N TYR A 139 -9.77 9.55 1.86
CA TYR A 139 -10.11 10.65 2.79
C TYR A 139 -9.47 10.57 4.16
N SER A 140 -8.56 9.63 4.41
CA SER A 140 -7.81 9.63 5.67
C SER A 140 -6.76 10.72 5.70
N TYR A 141 -6.41 11.20 6.89
CA TYR A 141 -5.25 12.06 7.05
C TYR A 141 -4.36 11.65 8.22
N VAL A 142 -3.10 12.02 8.13
CA VAL A 142 -2.13 11.97 9.22
C VAL A 142 -1.61 13.38 9.42
N ALA A 143 -1.83 13.93 10.61
CA ALA A 143 -1.36 15.26 10.95
C ALA A 143 0.08 15.22 11.49
N HIS A 144 0.57 16.36 11.89
CA HIS A 144 1.97 16.60 12.22
C HIS A 144 2.50 15.76 13.38
N ASP A 145 3.79 15.45 13.32
CA ASP A 145 4.53 14.81 14.41
C ASP A 145 3.95 13.45 14.80
N CYS A 146 3.58 12.65 13.80
CA CYS A 146 3.08 11.29 13.97
C CYS A 146 4.12 10.27 13.55
N VAL A 147 4.10 9.13 14.23
CA VAL A 147 4.87 7.94 13.86
C VAL A 147 3.91 6.78 13.70
N ILE A 148 3.83 6.23 12.49
CA ILE A 148 2.98 5.09 12.16
C ILE A 148 3.90 3.89 11.92
N GLY A 149 3.61 2.78 12.59
CA GLY A 149 4.39 1.55 12.48
C GLY A 149 4.16 0.79 11.19
N ASP A 150 4.66 -0.46 11.17
CA ASP A 150 4.56 -1.35 10.02
C ASP A 150 3.19 -2.05 9.99
N PHE A 151 2.68 -2.33 8.79
CA PHE A 151 1.45 -3.09 8.54
C PHE A 151 0.21 -2.49 9.21
N VAL A 152 0.20 -1.19 9.41
CA VAL A 152 -0.95 -0.46 9.94
C VAL A 152 -1.96 -0.20 8.82
N THR A 153 -3.24 -0.33 9.14
CA THR A 153 -4.33 -0.03 8.20
C THR A 153 -5.19 1.10 8.74
N PHE A 154 -5.32 2.15 7.96
CA PHE A 154 -6.36 3.17 8.16
C PHE A 154 -7.49 2.88 7.18
N ALA A 155 -8.66 2.54 7.70
CA ALA A 155 -9.89 2.44 6.91
C ALA A 155 -10.32 3.84 6.41
N PRO A 156 -11.29 3.96 5.50
CA PRO A 156 -11.68 5.25 4.95
C PRO A 156 -12.02 6.30 6.00
N GLY A 157 -11.57 7.53 5.77
CA GLY A 157 -11.95 8.68 6.59
C GLY A 157 -11.36 8.70 8.00
N VAL A 158 -10.25 8.03 8.25
CA VAL A 158 -9.56 8.09 9.54
C VAL A 158 -8.92 9.47 9.72
N MET A 159 -9.22 10.12 10.84
CA MET A 159 -8.71 11.45 11.20
C MET A 159 -7.65 11.30 12.30
N CYS A 160 -6.39 11.16 11.90
CA CYS A 160 -5.28 11.02 12.84
C CYS A 160 -4.65 12.39 13.10
N ASN A 161 -4.93 12.96 14.26
CA ASN A 161 -4.45 14.29 14.63
C ASN A 161 -2.99 14.24 15.11
N GLY A 162 -2.42 15.39 15.45
CA GLY A 162 -0.98 15.50 15.71
C GLY A 162 -0.49 14.79 16.97
N ASN A 163 0.81 14.49 17.01
CA ASN A 163 1.49 13.88 18.15
C ASN A 163 0.90 12.53 18.55
N ILE A 164 0.79 11.62 17.56
CA ILE A 164 0.25 10.27 17.76
C ILE A 164 1.30 9.26 17.31
N VAL A 165 1.44 8.19 18.09
CA VAL A 165 2.19 6.99 17.72
C VAL A 165 1.18 5.87 17.51
N VAL A 166 1.16 5.29 16.31
CA VAL A 166 0.37 4.09 16.00
C VAL A 166 1.34 2.94 15.83
N GLU A 167 1.25 1.94 16.69
CA GLU A 167 2.18 0.82 16.67
C GLU A 167 1.79 -0.21 15.62
N ASP A 168 2.72 -1.14 15.33
CA ASP A 168 2.58 -2.12 14.26
C ASP A 168 1.25 -2.88 14.33
N HIS A 169 0.72 -3.22 13.15
CA HIS A 169 -0.48 -4.05 12.98
C HIS A 169 -1.79 -3.45 13.51
N ALA A 170 -1.82 -2.19 13.95
CA ALA A 170 -3.07 -1.55 14.34
C ALA A 170 -4.01 -1.40 13.12
N TYR A 171 -5.28 -1.62 13.35
CA TYR A 171 -6.35 -1.38 12.37
C TYR A 171 -7.28 -0.30 12.91
N ILE A 172 -7.35 0.81 12.23
CA ILE A 172 -8.18 1.95 12.62
C ILE A 172 -9.42 1.96 11.74
N GLY A 173 -10.60 1.86 12.37
CA GLY A 173 -11.87 1.72 11.66
C GLY A 173 -12.32 2.97 10.94
N THR A 174 -13.25 2.80 10.00
CA THR A 174 -13.81 3.89 9.17
C THR A 174 -14.34 5.04 10.03
N GLY A 175 -13.90 6.25 9.69
CA GLY A 175 -14.39 7.48 10.34
C GLY A 175 -13.88 7.70 11.76
N ALA A 176 -12.93 6.89 12.25
CA ALA A 176 -12.38 7.08 13.58
C ALA A 176 -11.64 8.41 13.68
N VAL A 177 -11.87 9.11 14.80
CA VAL A 177 -11.16 10.32 15.12
C VAL A 177 -10.20 10.02 16.26
N ILE A 178 -8.90 10.17 16.01
CA ILE A 178 -7.85 9.97 17.02
C ILE A 178 -7.49 11.35 17.57
N LYS A 179 -7.77 11.53 18.85
CA LYS A 179 -7.52 12.79 19.54
C LYS A 179 -6.03 13.13 19.55
N GLN A 180 -5.71 14.38 19.36
CA GLN A 180 -4.34 14.88 19.38
C GLN A 180 -3.63 14.57 20.70
N GLY A 181 -2.40 14.08 20.60
CA GLY A 181 -1.47 13.95 21.72
C GLY A 181 -0.74 15.25 22.00
N GLN A 182 0.29 15.19 22.83
CA GLN A 182 1.09 16.35 23.22
C GLN A 182 2.54 16.19 22.74
N PRO A 183 3.27 17.26 22.44
CA PRO A 183 4.71 17.18 22.19
C PRO A 183 5.43 16.53 23.38
N GLY A 184 6.29 15.53 23.08
CA GLY A 184 7.00 14.77 24.11
C GLY A 184 6.14 13.80 24.93
N ASN A 185 4.82 13.80 24.73
CA ASN A 185 3.90 12.86 25.37
C ASN A 185 2.81 12.46 24.36
N PRO A 186 3.15 11.68 23.34
CA PRO A 186 2.20 11.32 22.28
C PRO A 186 1.08 10.43 22.82
N LEU A 187 -0.08 10.52 22.17
CA LEU A 187 -1.10 9.51 22.34
C LEU A 187 -0.67 8.24 21.57
N VAL A 188 -0.72 7.11 22.25
CA VAL A 188 -0.26 5.83 21.66
C VAL A 188 -1.45 4.91 21.38
N ILE A 189 -1.55 4.45 20.14
CA ILE A 189 -2.42 3.35 19.75
C ILE A 189 -1.55 2.09 19.72
N GLY A 190 -1.86 1.15 20.58
CA GLY A 190 -1.00 -0.01 20.82
C GLY A 190 -0.95 -1.00 19.65
N ARG A 191 0.06 -1.85 19.66
CA ARG A 191 0.28 -2.90 18.66
C ARG A 191 -0.97 -3.78 18.51
N GLY A 192 -1.40 -3.99 17.28
CA GLY A 192 -2.55 -4.85 16.96
C GLY A 192 -3.91 -4.33 17.44
N ALA A 193 -4.00 -3.09 17.88
CA ALA A 193 -5.28 -2.49 18.28
C ALA A 193 -6.27 -2.48 17.11
N VAL A 194 -7.58 -2.58 17.44
CA VAL A 194 -8.69 -2.53 16.47
C VAL A 194 -9.73 -1.54 16.98
#